data_65fafadcd1b902b13a8366fced4ca080
#
_entry.id   65fafadcd1b902b13a8366fced4ca080
#
_cell.length_a   1.000
_cell.length_b   1.000
_cell.length_c   1.000
_cell.angle_alpha   90.00
_cell.angle_beta   90.00
_cell.angle_gamma   90.00
#
_symmetry.space_group_name_H-M   'P 1'
#
loop_
_entity.id
_entity.type
_entity.pdbx_description
1 polymer ?
#
loop_
_entity_poly.entity_id
_entity_poly.type
_entity_poly.pdbx_seq_one_letter_code
_entity_poly.pdbx_strand_id
1 'polypeptide(L)'
;GKALKAPFLVSSMTGGSELATTINQNLAIATEEKGWVMAIGSTRAFLESDQYKESFLIREQAPTVPLIVNIGAVQFNYGYGAEECQRIIDKTGADSIVLHLNSMQEIVQDGGDVNFENLLPKIEQVCKTLEVPVGVKEVGFGIDGEAAQRLYNAGISYIDVAGAGGTSWSQVEKLRSRNKLKKAAAEAFNNWGIPTKDCIVSVRSKLPEAPLVACGGMSTGVDAAKAITIGADIIGFARHLLKAATESPEAVLETMEQIELELKMTMFGIGVKNLDELRNTKRVNIMGTSLMDEM
;
A
#
# COMPACT_ATOMS: atom_id res chain seq x y z
N GLY A 1 14.15 -11.47 8.66
CA GLY A 1 13.53 -10.80 7.53
C GLY A 1 14.12 -11.27 6.21
N LYS A 2 13.39 -11.10 5.12
CA LYS A 2 13.85 -11.43 3.76
C LYS A 2 14.60 -10.23 3.17
N ALA A 3 15.70 -10.48 2.47
CA ALA A 3 16.43 -9.45 1.74
C ALA A 3 15.69 -9.10 0.44
N LEU A 4 15.63 -7.81 0.11
CA LEU A 4 15.07 -7.32 -1.14
C LEU A 4 16.18 -6.99 -2.12
N LYS A 5 15.97 -7.27 -3.41
CA LYS A 5 16.90 -6.87 -4.48
C LYS A 5 16.73 -5.40 -4.88
N ALA A 6 15.56 -4.81 -4.63
CA ALA A 6 15.23 -3.43 -4.91
C ALA A 6 14.25 -2.89 -3.84
N PRO A 7 14.21 -1.56 -3.59
CA PRO A 7 13.34 -0.97 -2.58
C PRO A 7 11.90 -0.82 -3.07
N PHE A 8 11.34 -1.86 -3.70
CA PHE A 8 10.07 -1.77 -4.41
C PHE A 8 9.05 -2.81 -3.95
N LEU A 9 7.79 -2.41 -4.05
CA LEU A 9 6.62 -3.18 -3.67
C LEU A 9 5.55 -3.08 -4.78
N VAL A 10 4.98 -4.20 -5.17
CA VAL A 10 3.67 -4.22 -5.85
C VAL A 10 2.60 -4.07 -4.80
N SER A 11 1.95 -2.89 -4.78
CA SER A 11 0.92 -2.58 -3.77
C SER A 11 -0.37 -3.33 -4.03
N SER A 12 -1.13 -3.56 -2.96
CA SER A 12 -2.44 -4.23 -2.98
C SER A 12 -3.42 -3.58 -3.94
N MET A 13 -3.94 -4.33 -4.91
CA MET A 13 -4.88 -3.81 -5.92
C MET A 13 -6.17 -4.60 -6.02
N THR A 14 -6.10 -5.89 -6.33
CA THR A 14 -7.24 -6.69 -6.76
C THR A 14 -7.26 -8.09 -6.15
N GLY A 15 -8.43 -8.72 -6.19
CA GLY A 15 -8.72 -10.08 -5.76
C GLY A 15 -10.20 -10.39 -5.96
N GLY A 16 -10.58 -11.67 -5.88
CA GLY A 16 -11.97 -12.09 -5.88
C GLY A 16 -12.67 -12.04 -7.26
N SER A 17 -11.92 -12.17 -8.35
CA SER A 17 -12.48 -12.31 -9.71
C SER A 17 -11.53 -13.12 -10.61
N GLU A 18 -12.03 -13.61 -11.74
CA GLU A 18 -11.23 -14.32 -12.73
C GLU A 18 -10.09 -13.45 -13.28
N LEU A 19 -10.40 -12.20 -13.64
CA LEU A 19 -9.40 -11.25 -14.11
C LEU A 19 -8.36 -10.96 -13.02
N ALA A 20 -8.76 -10.90 -11.76
CA ALA A 20 -7.85 -10.70 -10.64
C ALA A 20 -6.89 -11.87 -10.46
N THR A 21 -7.31 -13.11 -10.79
CA THR A 21 -6.43 -14.28 -10.78
C THR A 21 -5.28 -14.10 -11.76
N THR A 22 -5.58 -13.76 -13.01
CA THR A 22 -4.57 -13.52 -14.06
C THR A 22 -3.63 -12.39 -13.66
N ILE A 23 -4.16 -11.26 -13.20
CA ILE A 23 -3.38 -10.10 -12.77
C ILE A 23 -2.43 -10.47 -11.65
N ASN A 24 -2.92 -11.12 -10.59
CA ASN A 24 -2.10 -11.44 -9.42
C ASN A 24 -1.04 -12.50 -9.74
N GLN A 25 -1.33 -13.47 -10.60
CA GLN A 25 -0.34 -14.44 -11.07
C GLN A 25 0.77 -13.79 -11.89
N ASN A 26 0.43 -12.93 -12.86
CA ASN A 26 1.42 -12.20 -13.67
C ASN A 26 2.30 -11.29 -12.80
N LEU A 27 1.72 -10.59 -11.84
CA LEU A 27 2.46 -9.78 -10.87
C LEU A 27 3.37 -10.64 -9.99
N ALA A 28 2.90 -11.78 -9.51
CA ALA A 28 3.66 -12.68 -8.65
C ALA A 28 4.89 -13.25 -9.37
N ILE A 29 4.74 -13.71 -10.61
CA ILE A 29 5.86 -14.20 -11.43
C ILE A 29 6.91 -13.10 -11.61
N ALA A 30 6.49 -11.91 -11.98
CA ALA A 30 7.39 -10.78 -12.19
C ALA A 30 8.08 -10.32 -10.89
N THR A 31 7.36 -10.28 -9.77
CA THR A 31 7.95 -9.93 -8.47
C THR A 31 8.97 -10.93 -7.99
N GLU A 32 8.75 -12.23 -8.23
CA GLU A 32 9.72 -13.27 -7.89
C GLU A 32 11.03 -13.10 -8.67
N GLU A 33 10.95 -12.82 -9.95
CA GLU A 33 12.13 -12.61 -10.80
C GLU A 33 12.90 -11.35 -10.39
N LYS A 34 12.21 -10.24 -10.17
CA LYS A 34 12.81 -8.96 -9.80
C LYS A 34 13.20 -8.86 -8.33
N GLY A 35 12.68 -9.72 -7.47
CA GLY A 35 12.90 -9.69 -6.03
C GLY A 35 12.23 -8.48 -5.36
N TRP A 36 11.08 -8.05 -5.87
CA TRP A 36 10.23 -7.03 -5.25
C TRP A 36 9.31 -7.65 -4.20
N VAL A 37 8.76 -6.84 -3.31
CA VAL A 37 7.70 -7.28 -2.40
C VAL A 37 6.39 -7.42 -3.16
N MET A 38 5.62 -8.47 -2.89
CA MET A 38 4.28 -8.66 -3.45
C MET A 38 3.21 -8.46 -2.39
N ALA A 39 2.27 -7.54 -2.62
CA ALA A 39 1.08 -7.39 -1.80
C ALA A 39 -0.19 -7.63 -2.64
N ILE A 40 -1.09 -8.47 -2.12
CA ILE A 40 -2.37 -8.78 -2.77
C ILE A 40 -3.50 -7.90 -2.26
N GLY A 41 -4.58 -7.81 -3.03
CA GLY A 41 -5.78 -7.06 -2.64
C GLY A 41 -6.48 -7.62 -1.41
N SER A 42 -7.57 -6.96 -0.96
CA SER A 42 -8.30 -7.38 0.23
C SER A 42 -8.73 -8.84 0.16
N THR A 43 -8.34 -9.62 1.17
CA THR A 43 -8.65 -11.05 1.31
C THR A 43 -10.00 -11.33 1.96
N ARG A 44 -10.84 -10.30 2.18
CA ARG A 44 -12.19 -10.49 2.72
C ARG A 44 -12.99 -11.51 1.90
N ALA A 45 -12.99 -11.36 0.57
CA ALA A 45 -13.68 -12.29 -0.33
C ALA A 45 -13.18 -13.74 -0.20
N PHE A 46 -11.90 -13.94 0.10
CA PHE A 46 -11.30 -15.25 0.33
C PHE A 46 -11.84 -15.93 1.62
N LEU A 47 -12.19 -15.15 2.62
CA LEU A 47 -12.79 -15.66 3.87
C LEU A 47 -14.28 -15.97 3.74
N GLU A 48 -14.99 -15.21 2.89
CA GLU A 48 -16.44 -15.29 2.73
C GLU A 48 -16.87 -16.35 1.70
N SER A 49 -16.02 -16.69 0.73
CA SER A 49 -16.35 -17.59 -0.37
C SER A 49 -15.12 -18.30 -0.92
N ASP A 50 -15.30 -19.57 -1.34
CA ASP A 50 -14.29 -20.30 -2.13
C ASP A 50 -14.23 -19.84 -3.60
N GLN A 51 -15.17 -19.03 -4.05
CA GLN A 51 -15.18 -18.50 -5.41
C GLN A 51 -13.96 -17.60 -5.63
N TYR A 52 -13.23 -17.86 -6.70
CA TYR A 52 -12.01 -17.10 -7.06
C TYR A 52 -10.89 -17.07 -6.00
N LYS A 53 -10.85 -18.07 -5.10
CA LYS A 53 -9.78 -18.18 -4.10
C LYS A 53 -8.38 -18.21 -4.72
N GLU A 54 -8.24 -18.75 -5.93
CA GLU A 54 -6.98 -18.83 -6.67
C GLU A 54 -6.37 -17.45 -6.93
N SER A 55 -7.18 -16.38 -6.95
CA SER A 55 -6.68 -15.01 -7.07
C SER A 55 -5.83 -14.54 -5.88
N PHE A 56 -5.86 -15.28 -4.77
CA PHE A 56 -5.11 -15.01 -3.54
C PHE A 56 -4.01 -16.02 -3.26
N LEU A 57 -4.04 -17.20 -3.93
CA LEU A 57 -3.10 -18.29 -3.71
C LEU A 57 -1.94 -18.21 -4.72
N ILE A 58 -1.08 -17.20 -4.55
CA ILE A 58 0.01 -16.90 -5.48
C ILE A 58 1.40 -17.28 -4.96
N ARG A 59 1.48 -17.98 -3.82
CA ARG A 59 2.77 -18.35 -3.22
C ARG A 59 3.59 -19.27 -4.12
N GLU A 60 2.95 -20.12 -4.94
CA GLU A 60 3.66 -20.96 -5.89
C GLU A 60 4.37 -20.16 -6.99
N GLN A 61 3.78 -19.03 -7.43
CA GLN A 61 4.36 -18.11 -8.41
C GLN A 61 5.42 -17.18 -7.79
N ALA A 62 5.33 -16.91 -6.48
CA ALA A 62 6.26 -16.06 -5.74
C ALA A 62 6.80 -16.77 -4.48
N PRO A 63 7.60 -17.83 -4.65
CA PRO A 63 8.03 -18.70 -3.54
C PRO A 63 8.99 -18.02 -2.56
N THR A 64 9.81 -17.07 -2.98
CA THR A 64 10.90 -16.53 -2.15
C THR A 64 10.71 -15.10 -1.70
N VAL A 65 10.04 -14.26 -2.49
CA VAL A 65 9.82 -12.85 -2.13
C VAL A 65 8.84 -12.67 -0.97
N PRO A 66 8.91 -11.57 -0.22
CA PRO A 66 7.93 -11.27 0.80
C PRO A 66 6.53 -11.14 0.19
N LEU A 67 5.58 -11.89 0.74
CA LEU A 67 4.17 -11.83 0.38
C LEU A 67 3.38 -11.18 1.50
N ILE A 68 2.63 -10.12 1.18
CA ILE A 68 1.78 -9.39 2.10
C ILE A 68 0.31 -9.62 1.73
N VAL A 69 -0.46 -10.14 2.66
CA VAL A 69 -1.91 -10.23 2.56
C VAL A 69 -2.58 -8.99 3.16
N ASN A 70 -3.84 -8.75 2.81
CA ASN A 70 -4.51 -7.50 3.10
C ASN A 70 -5.94 -7.74 3.60
N ILE A 71 -6.35 -7.04 4.68
CA ILE A 71 -7.74 -7.01 5.15
C ILE A 71 -8.08 -5.59 5.64
N GLY A 72 -9.36 -5.21 5.53
CA GLY A 72 -9.83 -3.94 6.08
C GLY A 72 -9.82 -3.95 7.61
N ALA A 73 -9.20 -2.96 8.25
CA ALA A 73 -9.25 -2.82 9.70
C ALA A 73 -10.69 -2.68 10.22
N VAL A 74 -11.56 -2.05 9.45
CA VAL A 74 -12.99 -1.90 9.77
C VAL A 74 -13.68 -3.24 9.99
N GLN A 75 -13.20 -4.33 9.38
CA GLN A 75 -13.77 -5.66 9.53
C GLN A 75 -13.70 -6.18 10.98
N PHE A 76 -12.80 -5.66 11.79
CA PHE A 76 -12.73 -5.99 13.21
C PHE A 76 -13.96 -5.51 14.00
N ASN A 77 -14.76 -4.60 13.47
CA ASN A 77 -16.05 -4.20 14.00
C ASN A 77 -17.22 -5.04 13.46
N TYR A 78 -16.93 -5.96 12.53
CA TYR A 78 -17.91 -6.82 11.86
C TYR A 78 -17.61 -8.32 12.07
N GLY A 79 -16.96 -8.66 13.18
CA GLY A 79 -16.78 -10.04 13.62
C GLY A 79 -15.47 -10.71 13.18
N TYR A 80 -14.55 -9.96 12.56
CA TYR A 80 -13.21 -10.44 12.24
C TYR A 80 -12.24 -10.08 13.37
N GLY A 81 -11.13 -10.82 13.43
CA GLY A 81 -10.09 -10.61 14.44
C GLY A 81 -8.77 -11.30 14.08
N ALA A 82 -7.96 -11.57 15.09
CA ALA A 82 -6.68 -12.24 14.92
C ALA A 82 -6.81 -13.67 14.34
N GLU A 83 -7.90 -14.37 14.65
CA GLU A 83 -8.15 -15.72 14.13
C GLU A 83 -8.34 -15.72 12.60
N GLU A 84 -9.15 -14.79 12.07
CA GLU A 84 -9.35 -14.63 10.63
C GLU A 84 -8.06 -14.21 9.95
N CYS A 85 -7.31 -13.30 10.56
CA CYS A 85 -5.99 -12.87 10.05
C CYS A 85 -5.02 -14.05 9.98
N GLN A 86 -4.93 -14.88 11.04
CA GLN A 86 -4.08 -16.07 11.06
C GLN A 86 -4.49 -17.07 9.98
N ARG A 87 -5.79 -17.31 9.83
CA ARG A 87 -6.33 -18.21 8.79
C ARG A 87 -5.96 -17.77 7.37
N ILE A 88 -5.97 -16.45 7.10
CA ILE A 88 -5.50 -15.92 5.80
C ILE A 88 -4.02 -16.19 5.62
N ILE A 89 -3.20 -15.87 6.62
CA ILE A 89 -1.75 -16.06 6.61
C ILE A 89 -1.40 -17.53 6.33
N ASP A 90 -2.00 -18.46 7.08
CA ASP A 90 -1.73 -19.89 6.95
C ASP A 90 -2.09 -20.43 5.56
N LYS A 91 -3.25 -20.02 5.04
CA LYS A 91 -3.72 -20.49 3.73
C LYS A 91 -2.95 -19.93 2.55
N THR A 92 -2.46 -18.70 2.66
CA THR A 92 -1.73 -18.02 1.58
C THR A 92 -0.22 -18.19 1.69
N GLY A 93 0.29 -18.65 2.83
CA GLY A 93 1.73 -18.69 3.13
C GLY A 93 2.35 -17.28 3.18
N ALA A 94 1.58 -16.27 3.62
CA ALA A 94 2.04 -14.89 3.67
C ALA A 94 3.09 -14.67 4.77
N ASP A 95 4.01 -13.75 4.51
CA ASP A 95 5.07 -13.35 5.45
C ASP A 95 4.63 -12.19 6.34
N SER A 96 3.56 -11.49 5.99
CA SER A 96 3.02 -10.31 6.69
C SER A 96 1.56 -10.09 6.33
N ILE A 97 0.85 -9.37 7.19
CA ILE A 97 -0.50 -8.87 6.91
C ILE A 97 -0.52 -7.35 7.01
N VAL A 98 -1.24 -6.68 6.09
CA VAL A 98 -1.48 -5.25 6.14
C VAL A 98 -2.96 -4.95 6.35
N LEU A 99 -3.24 -4.07 7.31
CA LEU A 99 -4.58 -3.60 7.63
C LEU A 99 -4.86 -2.31 6.84
N HIS A 100 -5.81 -2.32 5.91
CA HIS A 100 -6.13 -1.09 5.22
C HIS A 100 -7.18 -0.27 5.99
N LEU A 101 -6.94 1.05 5.99
CA LEU A 101 -7.83 2.07 6.53
C LEU A 101 -8.48 2.77 5.35
N ASN A 102 -9.79 2.64 5.18
CA ASN A 102 -10.49 3.08 3.96
C ASN A 102 -11.80 3.82 4.27
N SER A 103 -11.83 4.61 5.34
CA SER A 103 -13.05 5.27 5.82
C SER A 103 -13.75 6.11 4.75
N MET A 104 -13.01 6.87 3.94
CA MET A 104 -13.56 7.68 2.86
C MET A 104 -14.06 6.85 1.68
N GLN A 105 -13.50 5.67 1.45
CA GLN A 105 -14.05 4.73 0.48
C GLN A 105 -15.37 4.16 0.98
N GLU A 106 -15.39 3.62 2.21
CA GLU A 106 -16.56 2.96 2.79
C GLU A 106 -17.76 3.90 2.92
N ILE A 107 -17.56 5.17 3.30
CA ILE A 107 -18.69 6.10 3.42
C ILE A 107 -19.33 6.45 2.06
N VAL A 108 -18.55 6.40 0.98
CA VAL A 108 -19.05 6.64 -0.39
C VAL A 108 -19.62 5.36 -1.00
N GLN A 109 -19.10 4.20 -0.67
CA GLN A 109 -19.53 2.90 -1.19
C GLN A 109 -20.98 2.59 -0.81
N ASP A 110 -21.78 2.09 -1.76
CA ASP A 110 -23.11 1.60 -1.47
C ASP A 110 -23.03 0.33 -0.60
N GLY A 111 -23.60 0.39 0.61
CA GLY A 111 -23.50 -0.70 1.59
C GLY A 111 -22.13 -0.85 2.24
N GLY A 112 -21.32 0.21 2.27
CA GLY A 112 -20.01 0.19 2.91
C GLY A 112 -20.07 0.05 4.44
N ASP A 113 -19.00 -0.49 5.01
CA ASP A 113 -18.84 -0.74 6.44
C ASP A 113 -18.31 0.53 7.12
N VAL A 114 -19.18 1.31 7.76
CA VAL A 114 -18.86 2.66 8.26
C VAL A 114 -18.59 2.74 9.78
N ASN A 115 -18.60 1.63 10.48
CA ASN A 115 -18.28 1.63 11.90
C ASN A 115 -16.77 1.52 12.13
N PHE A 116 -16.10 2.65 12.27
CA PHE A 116 -14.67 2.76 12.57
C PHE A 116 -14.39 3.03 14.06
N GLU A 117 -15.40 2.95 14.91
CA GLU A 117 -15.25 3.25 16.35
C GLU A 117 -14.37 2.20 17.05
N ASN A 118 -13.50 2.65 17.96
CA ASN A 118 -12.67 1.79 18.81
C ASN A 118 -11.81 0.75 18.06
N LEU A 119 -11.35 1.03 16.85
CA LEU A 119 -10.50 0.12 16.08
C LEU A 119 -9.08 -0.02 16.66
N LEU A 120 -8.51 1.04 17.25
CA LEU A 120 -7.13 1.03 17.71
C LEU A 120 -6.84 -0.08 18.74
N PRO A 121 -7.66 -0.30 19.78
CA PRO A 121 -7.48 -1.44 20.70
C PRO A 121 -7.59 -2.81 20.02
N LYS A 122 -8.42 -2.94 19.00
CA LYS A 122 -8.56 -4.19 18.23
C LYS A 122 -7.33 -4.45 17.35
N ILE A 123 -6.79 -3.40 16.73
CA ILE A 123 -5.51 -3.46 15.99
C ILE A 123 -4.39 -3.89 16.94
N GLU A 124 -4.30 -3.27 18.12
CA GLU A 124 -3.32 -3.63 19.14
C GLU A 124 -3.42 -5.11 19.54
N GLN A 125 -4.64 -5.62 19.72
CA GLN A 125 -4.86 -7.03 20.02
C GLN A 125 -4.38 -7.96 18.89
N VAL A 126 -4.64 -7.61 17.63
CA VAL A 126 -4.17 -8.36 16.47
C VAL A 126 -2.64 -8.34 16.41
N CYS A 127 -2.00 -7.18 16.61
CA CYS A 127 -0.53 -7.06 16.63
C CYS A 127 0.12 -7.90 17.74
N LYS A 128 -0.53 -8.04 18.91
CA LYS A 128 -0.04 -8.86 20.01
C LYS A 128 -0.21 -10.36 19.80
N THR A 129 -1.17 -10.76 18.97
CA THR A 129 -1.55 -12.16 18.78
C THR A 129 -0.80 -12.81 17.63
N LEU A 130 -0.58 -12.08 16.53
CA LEU A 130 0.06 -12.62 15.35
C LEU A 130 1.59 -12.63 15.49
N GLU A 131 2.22 -13.71 15.03
CA GLU A 131 3.68 -13.84 15.02
C GLU A 131 4.33 -13.13 13.82
N VAL A 132 3.56 -12.90 12.73
CA VAL A 132 4.06 -12.17 11.56
C VAL A 132 3.90 -10.66 11.74
N PRO A 133 4.73 -9.85 11.06
CA PRO A 133 4.59 -8.40 11.09
C PRO A 133 3.20 -7.95 10.60
N VAL A 134 2.58 -7.04 11.35
CA VAL A 134 1.32 -6.39 10.99
C VAL A 134 1.63 -4.97 10.52
N GLY A 135 1.31 -4.67 9.28
CA GLY A 135 1.39 -3.32 8.73
C GLY A 135 0.05 -2.61 8.72
N VAL A 136 0.08 -1.31 8.45
CA VAL A 136 -1.11 -0.52 8.18
C VAL A 136 -0.94 0.26 6.89
N LYS A 137 -2.02 0.46 6.14
CA LYS A 137 -2.03 1.28 4.93
C LYS A 137 -3.32 2.08 4.79
N GLU A 138 -3.22 3.20 4.14
CA GLU A 138 -4.37 3.89 3.58
C GLU A 138 -4.59 3.46 2.11
N VAL A 139 -5.62 3.98 1.45
CA VAL A 139 -6.03 3.55 0.11
C VAL A 139 -6.01 4.68 -0.93
N GLY A 140 -5.35 5.80 -0.63
CA GLY A 140 -5.21 6.93 -1.54
C GLY A 140 -5.57 8.28 -0.94
N PHE A 141 -5.76 8.33 0.40
CA PHE A 141 -6.06 9.58 1.12
C PHE A 141 -4.99 9.96 2.14
N GLY A 142 -4.05 9.05 2.45
CA GLY A 142 -2.86 9.31 3.22
C GLY A 142 -3.01 9.11 4.73
N ILE A 143 -1.87 8.82 5.37
CA ILE A 143 -1.71 8.73 6.82
C ILE A 143 -0.75 9.83 7.24
N ASP A 144 -1.15 10.68 8.18
CA ASP A 144 -0.29 11.70 8.78
C ASP A 144 0.57 11.15 9.93
N GLY A 145 1.49 11.97 10.43
CA GLY A 145 2.39 11.59 11.51
C GLY A 145 1.70 11.30 12.83
N GLU A 146 0.60 11.98 13.15
CA GLU A 146 -0.15 11.75 14.39
C GLU A 146 -0.89 10.40 14.37
N ALA A 147 -1.59 10.10 13.27
CA ALA A 147 -2.24 8.82 13.07
C ALA A 147 -1.22 7.69 13.04
N ALA A 148 -0.10 7.88 12.32
CA ALA A 148 1.02 6.94 12.25
C ALA A 148 1.59 6.63 13.63
N GLN A 149 1.83 7.65 14.46
CA GLN A 149 2.35 7.48 15.82
C GLN A 149 1.41 6.65 16.70
N ARG A 150 0.12 6.91 16.62
CA ARG A 150 -0.89 6.15 17.38
C ARG A 150 -0.95 4.68 16.96
N LEU A 151 -0.88 4.42 15.65
CA LEU A 151 -0.86 3.08 15.08
C LEU A 151 0.43 2.34 15.44
N TYR A 152 1.57 3.02 15.36
CA TYR A 152 2.87 2.45 15.73
C TYR A 152 2.93 2.06 17.22
N ASN A 153 2.37 2.92 18.09
CA ASN A 153 2.24 2.62 19.52
C ASN A 153 1.30 1.44 19.80
N ALA A 154 0.36 1.14 18.92
CA ALA A 154 -0.50 -0.04 19.00
C ALA A 154 0.18 -1.34 18.49
N GLY A 155 1.47 -1.28 18.10
CA GLY A 155 2.25 -2.45 17.69
C GLY A 155 2.37 -2.69 16.19
N ILE A 156 1.95 -1.72 15.36
CA ILE A 156 2.14 -1.80 13.90
C ILE A 156 3.63 -1.80 13.58
N SER A 157 4.06 -2.72 12.73
CA SER A 157 5.45 -2.95 12.35
C SER A 157 5.94 -2.06 11.22
N TYR A 158 5.06 -1.62 10.32
CA TYR A 158 5.37 -0.72 9.20
C TYR A 158 4.13 0.04 8.74
N ILE A 159 4.35 1.19 8.11
CA ILE A 159 3.29 2.09 7.66
C ILE A 159 3.42 2.30 6.15
N ASP A 160 2.35 2.03 5.40
CA ASP A 160 2.19 2.44 4.00
C ASP A 160 1.26 3.65 3.94
N VAL A 161 1.81 4.81 3.65
CA VAL A 161 1.03 6.05 3.69
C VAL A 161 -0.07 6.12 2.64
N ALA A 162 0.10 5.47 1.50
CA ALA A 162 -0.85 5.46 0.37
C ALA A 162 -1.61 6.79 0.21
N GLY A 163 -0.83 7.87 0.02
CA GLY A 163 -1.33 9.24 -0.02
C GLY A 163 -2.07 9.61 -1.30
N ALA A 164 -2.62 10.82 -1.32
CA ALA A 164 -3.25 11.39 -2.50
C ALA A 164 -2.23 11.67 -3.61
N GLY A 165 -2.60 11.34 -4.84
CA GLY A 165 -1.76 11.46 -6.04
C GLY A 165 -1.99 10.38 -7.09
N GLY A 166 -2.67 9.28 -6.71
CA GLY A 166 -3.02 8.17 -7.59
C GLY A 166 -4.52 7.99 -7.78
N THR A 167 -4.99 6.75 -7.64
CA THR A 167 -6.42 6.40 -7.71
C THR A 167 -7.14 6.92 -6.47
N SER A 168 -8.18 7.71 -6.65
CA SER A 168 -9.09 8.09 -5.57
C SER A 168 -10.24 7.09 -5.49
N TRP A 169 -10.25 6.27 -4.43
CA TRP A 169 -11.30 5.26 -4.25
C TRP A 169 -12.66 5.86 -3.97
N SER A 170 -12.75 7.04 -3.33
CA SER A 170 -14.03 7.75 -3.21
C SER A 170 -14.64 8.09 -4.58
N GLN A 171 -13.81 8.47 -5.56
CA GLN A 171 -14.26 8.74 -6.92
C GLN A 171 -14.66 7.46 -7.66
N VAL A 172 -13.94 6.36 -7.44
CA VAL A 172 -14.32 5.04 -7.99
C VAL A 172 -15.69 4.63 -7.45
N GLU A 173 -15.92 4.69 -6.14
CA GLU A 173 -17.18 4.32 -5.52
C GLU A 173 -18.30 5.30 -5.90
N LYS A 174 -18.01 6.61 -6.03
CA LYS A 174 -18.94 7.60 -6.57
C LYS A 174 -19.46 7.19 -7.95
N LEU A 175 -18.57 6.79 -8.85
CA LEU A 175 -18.97 6.37 -10.21
C LEU A 175 -19.82 5.10 -10.20
N ARG A 176 -19.57 4.18 -9.26
CA ARG A 176 -20.29 2.92 -9.09
C ARG A 176 -21.62 3.07 -8.35
N SER A 177 -21.77 4.10 -7.51
CA SER A 177 -22.96 4.30 -6.67
C SER A 177 -24.24 4.46 -7.50
N ARG A 178 -25.31 3.82 -7.05
CA ARG A 178 -26.68 3.97 -7.58
C ARG A 178 -27.46 5.05 -6.84
N ASN A 179 -26.97 5.51 -5.69
CA ASN A 179 -27.61 6.57 -4.90
C ASN A 179 -27.21 7.95 -5.43
N LYS A 180 -28.15 8.65 -6.07
CA LYS A 180 -27.94 9.97 -6.69
C LYS A 180 -27.46 11.02 -5.69
N LEU A 181 -28.01 11.03 -4.44
CA LEU A 181 -27.62 11.99 -3.43
C LEU A 181 -26.19 11.73 -2.95
N LYS A 182 -25.86 10.46 -2.68
CA LYS A 182 -24.52 10.04 -2.26
C LYS A 182 -23.48 10.38 -3.34
N LYS A 183 -23.81 10.11 -4.60
CA LYS A 183 -22.98 10.46 -5.75
C LYS A 183 -22.73 11.96 -5.86
N ALA A 184 -23.76 12.79 -5.66
CA ALA A 184 -23.63 14.25 -5.68
C ALA A 184 -22.79 14.75 -4.49
N ALA A 185 -23.02 14.24 -3.28
CA ALA A 185 -22.25 14.61 -2.09
C ALA A 185 -20.75 14.25 -2.22
N ALA A 186 -20.43 13.12 -2.84
CA ALA A 186 -19.06 12.68 -3.07
C ALA A 186 -18.25 13.60 -4.00
N GLU A 187 -18.88 14.48 -4.77
CA GLU A 187 -18.18 15.51 -5.58
C GLU A 187 -17.34 16.45 -4.72
N ALA A 188 -17.78 16.77 -3.50
CA ALA A 188 -17.04 17.64 -2.59
C ALA A 188 -15.68 17.05 -2.16
N PHE A 189 -15.50 15.74 -2.33
CA PHE A 189 -14.32 14.99 -1.91
C PHE A 189 -13.38 14.64 -3.08
N ASN A 190 -13.52 15.30 -4.24
CA ASN A 190 -12.67 15.00 -5.41
C ASN A 190 -11.18 15.19 -5.14
N ASN A 191 -10.82 16.18 -4.31
CA ASN A 191 -9.45 16.52 -3.94
C ASN A 191 -9.15 16.19 -2.47
N TRP A 192 -9.94 15.33 -1.84
CA TRP A 192 -9.72 14.93 -0.46
C TRP A 192 -8.49 14.03 -0.33
N GLY A 193 -7.70 14.27 0.72
CA GLY A 193 -6.54 13.46 1.08
C GLY A 193 -5.27 14.30 1.25
N ILE A 194 -4.29 13.71 1.91
CA ILE A 194 -2.96 14.29 2.12
C ILE A 194 -2.05 13.78 1.00
N PRO A 195 -1.38 14.66 0.26
CA PRO A 195 -0.43 14.23 -0.77
C PRO A 195 0.63 13.28 -0.22
N THR A 196 1.01 12.26 -1.00
CA THR A 196 1.98 11.24 -0.58
C THR A 196 3.28 11.85 -0.04
N LYS A 197 3.79 12.90 -0.69
CA LYS A 197 4.98 13.65 -0.25
C LYS A 197 4.81 14.16 1.19
N ASP A 198 3.68 14.78 1.49
CA ASP A 198 3.43 15.40 2.79
C ASP A 198 3.19 14.35 3.88
N CYS A 199 2.58 13.22 3.53
CA CYS A 199 2.49 12.06 4.41
C CYS A 199 3.87 11.53 4.81
N ILE A 200 4.77 11.31 3.84
CA ILE A 200 6.13 10.79 4.11
C ILE A 200 6.87 11.71 5.07
N VAL A 201 6.89 13.01 4.80
CA VAL A 201 7.56 14.01 5.65
C VAL A 201 6.94 14.04 7.05
N SER A 202 5.61 14.07 7.14
CA SER A 202 4.89 14.09 8.42
C SER A 202 5.17 12.83 9.26
N VAL A 203 5.08 11.64 8.65
CA VAL A 203 5.36 10.38 9.35
C VAL A 203 6.82 10.29 9.77
N ARG A 204 7.77 10.59 8.88
CA ARG A 204 9.21 10.51 9.19
C ARG A 204 9.63 11.47 10.30
N SER A 205 9.00 12.65 10.37
CA SER A 205 9.28 13.61 11.46
C SER A 205 8.84 13.11 12.83
N LYS A 206 7.76 12.33 12.92
CA LYS A 206 7.24 11.75 14.17
C LYS A 206 7.86 10.40 14.50
N LEU A 207 8.20 9.62 13.50
CA LEU A 207 8.70 8.26 13.58
C LEU A 207 9.98 8.10 12.74
N PRO A 208 11.14 8.61 13.22
CA PRO A 208 12.38 8.62 12.44
C PRO A 208 12.83 7.23 11.97
N GLU A 209 12.58 6.18 12.78
CA GLU A 209 13.08 4.82 12.53
C GLU A 209 12.00 3.82 12.08
N ALA A 210 10.72 4.22 12.01
CA ALA A 210 9.67 3.29 11.62
C ALA A 210 9.80 2.91 10.14
N PRO A 211 9.67 1.62 9.77
CA PRO A 211 9.65 1.22 8.37
C PRO A 211 8.49 1.89 7.62
N LEU A 212 8.81 2.63 6.56
CA LEU A 212 7.89 3.50 5.85
C LEU A 212 7.80 3.15 4.37
N VAL A 213 6.60 2.80 3.95
CA VAL A 213 6.27 2.53 2.54
C VAL A 213 5.56 3.75 1.94
N ALA A 214 6.01 4.18 0.78
CA ALA A 214 5.40 5.27 0.02
C ALA A 214 4.63 4.71 -1.18
N CYS A 215 3.32 4.60 -1.04
CA CYS A 215 2.38 4.41 -2.14
C CYS A 215 1.53 5.66 -2.38
N GLY A 216 0.82 5.68 -3.50
CA GLY A 216 -0.09 6.77 -3.87
C GLY A 216 0.53 7.69 -4.92
N GLY A 217 0.19 7.44 -6.20
CA GLY A 217 0.65 8.23 -7.33
C GLY A 217 2.03 7.92 -7.85
N MET A 218 2.75 6.94 -7.28
CA MET A 218 4.06 6.51 -7.77
C MET A 218 3.92 5.88 -9.17
N SER A 219 4.72 6.35 -10.13
CA SER A 219 4.68 5.88 -11.51
C SER A 219 6.04 5.73 -12.17
N THR A 220 7.07 6.37 -11.64
CA THR A 220 8.42 6.39 -12.22
C THR A 220 9.50 6.10 -11.19
N GLY A 221 10.68 5.70 -11.66
CA GLY A 221 11.87 5.61 -10.81
C GLY A 221 12.35 6.98 -10.29
N VAL A 222 11.98 8.08 -10.97
CA VAL A 222 12.21 9.45 -10.49
C VAL A 222 11.35 9.76 -9.28
N ASP A 223 10.06 9.34 -9.28
CA ASP A 223 9.19 9.47 -8.11
C ASP A 223 9.73 8.67 -6.94
N ALA A 224 10.22 7.45 -7.22
CA ALA A 224 10.86 6.61 -6.22
C ALA A 224 12.09 7.29 -5.60
N ALA A 225 12.98 7.86 -6.40
CA ALA A 225 14.14 8.60 -5.91
C ALA A 225 13.75 9.75 -4.99
N LYS A 226 12.74 10.54 -5.39
CA LYS A 226 12.20 11.65 -4.57
C LYS A 226 11.65 11.15 -3.25
N ALA A 227 10.83 10.09 -3.27
CA ALA A 227 10.22 9.54 -2.05
C ALA A 227 11.27 8.98 -1.08
N ILE A 228 12.31 8.31 -1.59
CA ILE A 228 13.43 7.81 -0.77
C ILE A 228 14.18 8.97 -0.10
N THR A 229 14.48 10.05 -0.83
CA THR A 229 15.21 11.20 -0.28
C THR A 229 14.45 11.94 0.82
N ILE A 230 13.12 11.90 0.83
CA ILE A 230 12.31 12.54 1.86
C ILE A 230 11.89 11.59 3.00
N GLY A 231 12.39 10.33 2.95
CA GLY A 231 12.31 9.43 4.11
C GLY A 231 11.57 8.10 3.90
N ALA A 232 11.13 7.76 2.69
CA ALA A 232 10.55 6.44 2.43
C ALA A 232 11.64 5.36 2.38
N ASP A 233 11.34 4.16 2.87
CA ASP A 233 12.23 2.99 2.80
C ASP A 233 11.90 2.11 1.59
N ILE A 234 10.60 1.95 1.28
CA ILE A 234 10.08 1.14 0.19
C ILE A 234 9.06 1.97 -0.61
N ILE A 235 9.06 1.79 -1.92
CA ILE A 235 8.16 2.50 -2.84
C ILE A 235 7.18 1.50 -3.44
N GLY A 236 5.88 1.77 -3.28
CA GLY A 236 4.83 0.90 -3.77
C GLY A 236 4.21 1.42 -5.07
N PHE A 237 4.13 0.53 -6.05
CA PHE A 237 3.48 0.78 -7.33
C PHE A 237 2.18 -0.03 -7.41
N ALA A 238 1.11 0.60 -7.90
CA ALA A 238 -0.18 -0.02 -8.09
C ALA A 238 -0.67 0.14 -9.53
N ARG A 239 -1.52 1.13 -9.79
CA ARG A 239 -2.17 1.35 -11.08
C ARG A 239 -1.20 1.36 -12.27
N HIS A 240 0.03 1.80 -12.07
CA HIS A 240 1.04 1.85 -13.14
C HIS A 240 1.37 0.47 -13.70
N LEU A 241 1.35 -0.57 -12.86
CA LEU A 241 1.59 -1.95 -13.26
C LEU A 241 0.33 -2.67 -13.80
N LEU A 242 -0.86 -2.10 -13.52
CA LEU A 242 -2.12 -2.82 -13.73
C LEU A 242 -2.36 -3.20 -15.20
N LYS A 243 -2.07 -2.30 -16.13
CA LYS A 243 -2.26 -2.57 -17.57
C LYS A 243 -1.37 -3.73 -18.01
N ALA A 244 -0.08 -3.65 -17.74
CA ALA A 244 0.88 -4.71 -18.05
C ALA A 244 0.47 -6.06 -17.42
N ALA A 245 -0.03 -6.02 -16.17
CA ALA A 245 -0.48 -7.22 -15.46
C ALA A 245 -1.74 -7.87 -16.08
N THR A 246 -2.51 -7.16 -16.89
CA THR A 246 -3.60 -7.78 -17.67
C THR A 246 -3.12 -8.43 -18.97
N GLU A 247 -1.88 -8.16 -19.37
CA GLU A 247 -1.31 -8.66 -20.62
C GLU A 247 -0.49 -9.94 -20.39
N SER A 248 0.64 -9.82 -19.68
CA SER A 248 1.50 -10.96 -19.36
C SER A 248 2.54 -10.66 -18.26
N PRO A 249 3.21 -11.68 -17.69
CA PRO A 249 4.33 -11.46 -16.77
C PRO A 249 5.49 -10.70 -17.41
N GLU A 250 5.77 -10.92 -18.69
CA GLU A 250 6.84 -10.25 -19.44
C GLU A 250 6.57 -8.74 -19.55
N ALA A 251 5.32 -8.35 -19.84
CA ALA A 251 4.93 -6.94 -19.87
C ALA A 251 5.09 -6.26 -18.49
N VAL A 252 4.81 -6.98 -17.41
CA VAL A 252 5.08 -6.51 -16.04
C VAL A 252 6.58 -6.35 -15.81
N LEU A 253 7.38 -7.34 -16.21
CA LEU A 253 8.85 -7.30 -16.08
C LEU A 253 9.44 -6.09 -16.82
N GLU A 254 9.04 -5.83 -18.05
CA GLU A 254 9.48 -4.66 -18.82
C GLU A 254 9.18 -3.36 -18.08
N THR A 255 7.97 -3.24 -17.50
CA THR A 255 7.58 -2.05 -16.72
C THR A 255 8.42 -1.92 -15.44
N MET A 256 8.68 -3.02 -14.74
CA MET A 256 9.54 -3.01 -13.54
C MET A 256 10.98 -2.65 -13.87
N GLU A 257 11.52 -3.16 -14.97
CA GLU A 257 12.87 -2.86 -15.46
C GLU A 257 13.02 -1.37 -15.83
N GLN A 258 12.01 -0.81 -16.47
CA GLN A 258 11.97 0.62 -16.75
C GLN A 258 12.05 1.43 -15.45
N ILE A 259 11.23 1.13 -14.44
CA ILE A 259 11.24 1.82 -13.14
C ILE A 259 12.62 1.72 -12.46
N GLU A 260 13.23 0.52 -12.45
CA GLU A 260 14.56 0.32 -11.88
C GLU A 260 15.63 1.13 -12.62
N LEU A 261 15.56 1.16 -13.96
CA LEU A 261 16.49 1.92 -14.78
C LEU A 261 16.35 3.42 -14.53
N GLU A 262 15.13 3.94 -14.46
CA GLU A 262 14.84 5.34 -14.15
C GLU A 262 15.41 5.76 -12.79
N LEU A 263 15.27 4.89 -11.75
CA LEU A 263 15.90 5.13 -10.44
C LEU A 263 17.42 5.20 -10.57
N LYS A 264 18.04 4.23 -11.25
CA LYS A 264 19.50 4.21 -11.48
C LYS A 264 19.98 5.44 -12.26
N MET A 265 19.25 5.85 -13.30
CA MET A 265 19.57 7.05 -14.08
C MET A 265 19.45 8.31 -13.22
N THR A 266 18.43 8.40 -12.36
CA THR A 266 18.27 9.52 -11.42
C THR A 266 19.43 9.57 -10.44
N MET A 267 19.79 8.43 -9.82
CA MET A 267 20.94 8.33 -8.91
C MET A 267 22.25 8.73 -9.60
N PHE A 268 22.47 8.27 -10.83
CA PHE A 268 23.63 8.67 -11.64
C PHE A 268 23.64 10.18 -11.90
N GLY A 269 22.51 10.75 -12.32
CA GLY A 269 22.39 12.18 -12.64
C GLY A 269 22.65 13.10 -11.45
N ILE A 270 22.35 12.65 -10.22
CA ILE A 270 22.64 13.41 -8.99
C ILE A 270 23.95 12.97 -8.32
N GLY A 271 24.69 12.01 -8.90
CA GLY A 271 26.01 11.57 -8.43
C GLY A 271 25.99 10.80 -7.11
N VAL A 272 24.97 9.95 -6.87
CA VAL A 272 24.91 9.03 -5.73
C VAL A 272 25.02 7.58 -6.22
N LYS A 273 25.68 6.73 -5.42
CA LYS A 273 26.08 5.37 -5.83
C LYS A 273 25.18 4.25 -5.27
N ASN A 274 24.49 4.52 -4.18
CA ASN A 274 23.66 3.55 -3.47
C ASN A 274 22.47 4.24 -2.78
N LEU A 275 21.55 3.46 -2.22
CA LEU A 275 20.35 3.97 -1.57
C LEU A 275 20.65 4.77 -0.30
N ASP A 276 21.73 4.46 0.41
CA ASP A 276 22.12 5.21 1.61
C ASP A 276 22.61 6.62 1.26
N GLU A 277 23.39 6.75 0.19
CA GLU A 277 23.75 8.06 -0.35
C GLU A 277 22.53 8.82 -0.88
N LEU A 278 21.55 8.11 -1.49
CA LEU A 278 20.31 8.72 -1.96
C LEU A 278 19.46 9.25 -0.81
N ARG A 279 19.31 8.49 0.28
CA ARG A 279 18.59 8.93 1.49
C ARG A 279 19.21 10.17 2.12
N ASN A 280 20.53 10.28 2.08
CA ASN A 280 21.27 11.36 2.74
C ASN A 280 21.64 12.52 1.80
N THR A 281 21.17 12.52 0.54
CA THR A 281 21.52 13.57 -0.41
C THR A 281 20.85 14.90 -0.05
N LYS A 282 21.60 16.01 -0.18
CA LYS A 282 21.08 17.38 -0.05
C LYS A 282 20.66 18.01 -1.38
N ARG A 283 20.63 17.21 -2.46
CA ARG A 283 20.35 17.71 -3.81
C ARG A 283 18.87 17.74 -4.19
N VAL A 284 17.99 17.33 -3.27
CA VAL A 284 16.53 17.42 -3.45
C VAL A 284 16.00 18.53 -2.54
N ASN A 285 15.35 19.53 -3.15
CA ASN A 285 14.67 20.59 -2.43
C ASN A 285 13.19 20.21 -2.25
N ILE A 286 12.72 20.16 -1.03
CA ILE A 286 11.29 20.02 -0.72
C ILE A 286 10.67 21.42 -0.86
N MET A 287 10.18 21.74 -2.06
CA MET A 287 9.46 23.01 -2.25
C MET A 287 8.05 22.91 -1.66
N GLY A 288 7.65 23.81 -0.80
CA GLY A 288 6.29 23.96 -0.27
C GLY A 288 6.04 23.43 1.15
N THR A 289 7.05 23.24 1.98
CA THR A 289 6.89 22.97 3.44
C THR A 289 6.84 24.24 4.29
N SER A 290 6.74 25.41 3.70
CA SER A 290 6.88 26.73 4.34
C SER A 290 5.57 27.30 4.92
N LEU A 291 4.69 26.52 5.54
CA LEU A 291 3.52 27.08 6.22
C LEU A 291 3.35 26.65 7.68
N MET A 292 4.28 25.88 8.26
CA MET A 292 4.20 25.49 9.68
C MET A 292 5.47 25.81 10.51
N ASP A 293 6.52 26.37 9.92
CA ASP A 293 7.74 26.70 10.65
C ASP A 293 7.78 28.17 11.15
N GLU A 294 6.70 28.94 11.01
CA GLU A 294 6.58 30.34 11.49
C GLU A 294 5.41 30.57 12.45
N MET A 295 5.12 29.64 13.35
CA MET A 295 4.23 29.94 14.50
C MET A 295 4.81 29.39 15.80
#